data_964d1c67439ff268903578dd47d01108
#
_entry.id   964d1c67439ff268903578dd47d01108
#
_cell.length_a   1.000
_cell.length_b   1.000
_cell.length_c   1.000
_cell.angle_alpha   90.00
_cell.angle_beta   90.00
_cell.angle_gamma   90.00
#
_symmetry.space_group_name_H-M   'P 1'
#
loop_
_entity.id
_entity.type
_entity.pdbx_description
1 polymer ?
#
loop_
_entity_poly.entity_id
_entity_poly.type
_entity_poly.pdbx_seq_one_letter_code
_entity_poly.pdbx_strand_id
1 'polypeptide(L)'
;MKTLIITASIITAFATAASAQTIPDLYPTGYQKVLSDEAAAKWDPVENEIMGSYWNIIGEGCSWYCGNGGPIKIEASSRLKSQGNNNYNESQLHDLSYKTTWVEGVSGYGIGEWIKYTFKANNPRITNIHVVNGYCKSQSAWRNNSRVKKLKVYVNDRPLAMLNLEDKRSDQNFEMAPMTDTREWTMKFEIVDVYQGDKWDDTALSEIYFDGLDVHCFAANTKIMVTETTTRNIEEIKEGDMILAYDPDTKQTFQSKVLETAKVPHDNIVCYTFDDGRHITATDDHPFLTTHGWASSNPAKTAAYKGFGKVSTLTTDDFIITNEGTVGLVAITRPHQKIMTYTIVKLSQGNVFFANGMAVGTEEVK
;
A
#
# COMPACT_ATOMS: atom_id res chain seq x y z
N MET A 1 45.75 -65.10 19.45
CA MET A 1 44.53 -64.84 18.71
C MET A 1 43.84 -63.65 19.33
N LYS A 2 43.84 -62.44 18.68
CA LYS A 2 43.14 -61.25 19.14
C LYS A 2 41.88 -61.12 18.29
N THR A 3 40.74 -61.22 18.94
CA THR A 3 39.42 -61.08 18.31
C THR A 3 39.09 -59.58 18.14
N LEU A 4 38.90 -59.14 16.91
CA LEU A 4 38.50 -57.75 16.60
C LEU A 4 36.99 -57.71 16.59
N ILE A 5 36.40 -56.93 17.49
CA ILE A 5 34.96 -56.61 17.51
C ILE A 5 34.73 -55.35 16.68
N ILE A 6 34.03 -55.48 15.54
CA ILE A 6 33.59 -54.36 14.72
C ILE A 6 32.18 -53.98 15.18
N THR A 7 32.05 -52.84 15.81
CA THR A 7 30.75 -52.24 16.11
C THR A 7 30.27 -51.39 14.92
N ALA A 8 29.20 -51.83 14.29
CA ALA A 8 28.52 -51.09 13.22
C ALA A 8 27.56 -50.07 13.84
N SER A 9 27.87 -48.81 13.70
CA SER A 9 26.95 -47.70 14.08
C SER A 9 25.91 -47.50 12.98
N ILE A 10 24.67 -47.79 13.29
CA ILE A 10 23.52 -47.49 12.42
C ILE A 10 23.19 -46.01 12.59
N ILE A 11 23.49 -45.19 11.57
CA ILE A 11 23.04 -43.78 11.51
C ILE A 11 21.62 -43.79 10.95
N THR A 12 20.65 -43.61 11.84
CA THR A 12 19.24 -43.42 11.45
C THR A 12 19.07 -41.95 11.03
N ALA A 13 19.01 -41.72 9.71
CA ALA A 13 18.67 -40.42 9.16
C ALA A 13 17.17 -40.16 9.37
N PHE A 14 16.83 -39.31 10.32
CA PHE A 14 15.47 -38.76 10.41
C PHE A 14 15.27 -37.79 9.28
N ALA A 15 14.57 -38.21 8.24
CA ALA A 15 14.00 -37.31 7.25
C ALA A 15 12.84 -36.55 7.92
N THR A 16 13.07 -35.33 8.36
CA THR A 16 12.00 -34.42 8.72
C THR A 16 11.24 -34.07 7.44
N ALA A 17 10.06 -34.66 7.26
CA ALA A 17 9.11 -34.23 6.26
C ALA A 17 8.74 -32.78 6.60
N ALA A 18 9.23 -31.82 5.82
CA ALA A 18 8.73 -30.45 5.87
C ALA A 18 7.24 -30.53 5.51
N SER A 19 6.36 -30.26 6.47
CA SER A 19 4.94 -30.11 6.19
C SER A 19 4.81 -28.98 5.18
N ALA A 20 4.24 -29.26 4.00
CA ALA A 20 3.95 -28.23 3.01
C ALA A 20 2.99 -27.23 3.69
N GLN A 21 3.48 -26.02 3.95
CA GLN A 21 2.68 -24.97 4.54
C GLN A 21 1.57 -24.65 3.55
N THR A 22 0.32 -24.93 3.92
CA THR A 22 -0.85 -24.57 3.11
C THR A 22 -0.95 -23.06 3.04
N ILE A 23 -0.79 -22.50 1.84
CA ILE A 23 -0.99 -21.07 1.60
C ILE A 23 -2.50 -20.79 1.45
N PRO A 24 -2.99 -19.60 1.90
CA PRO A 24 -4.40 -19.25 1.76
C PRO A 24 -4.79 -19.02 0.31
N ASP A 25 -6.01 -19.42 -0.05
CA ASP A 25 -6.69 -18.99 -1.26
C ASP A 25 -7.35 -17.63 -1.03
N LEU A 26 -7.04 -16.65 -1.88
CA LEU A 26 -7.69 -15.33 -1.90
C LEU A 26 -8.58 -15.23 -3.13
N TYR A 27 -9.71 -14.55 -2.95
CA TYR A 27 -10.70 -14.26 -3.98
C TYR A 27 -10.90 -12.76 -4.10
N PRO A 28 -11.35 -12.23 -5.25
CA PRO A 28 -11.59 -10.80 -5.38
C PRO A 28 -12.60 -10.30 -4.34
N THR A 29 -12.25 -9.24 -3.60
CA THR A 29 -13.11 -8.56 -2.64
C THR A 29 -13.90 -7.43 -3.28
N GLY A 30 -13.50 -7.00 -4.49
CA GLY A 30 -14.15 -5.96 -5.25
C GLY A 30 -13.60 -5.82 -6.67
N TYR A 31 -14.25 -4.94 -7.44
CA TYR A 31 -13.87 -4.58 -8.81
C TYR A 31 -13.85 -3.07 -8.92
N GLN A 32 -12.71 -2.47 -9.20
CA GLN A 32 -12.65 -1.02 -9.36
C GLN A 32 -13.28 -0.58 -10.68
N LYS A 33 -13.09 -1.36 -11.76
CA LYS A 33 -13.65 -1.05 -13.06
C LYS A 33 -13.97 -2.32 -13.85
N VAL A 34 -15.17 -2.39 -14.40
CA VAL A 34 -15.52 -3.37 -15.42
C VAL A 34 -15.35 -2.71 -16.79
N LEU A 35 -14.51 -3.29 -17.62
CA LEU A 35 -14.14 -2.70 -18.92
C LEU A 35 -15.15 -3.05 -20.01
N SER A 36 -15.49 -2.07 -20.87
CA SER A 36 -16.43 -2.21 -21.96
C SER A 36 -15.98 -1.39 -23.14
N ASP A 37 -16.00 -1.97 -24.34
CA ASP A 37 -15.70 -1.25 -25.59
C ASP A 37 -16.74 -0.16 -25.86
N GLU A 38 -17.99 -0.39 -25.50
CA GLU A 38 -19.07 0.59 -25.61
C GLU A 38 -18.86 1.78 -24.69
N ALA A 39 -18.47 1.54 -23.43
CA ALA A 39 -18.18 2.61 -22.49
C ALA A 39 -16.92 3.39 -22.91
N ALA A 40 -15.91 2.72 -23.42
CA ALA A 40 -14.70 3.36 -23.94
C ALA A 40 -14.97 4.26 -25.15
N ALA A 41 -15.89 3.83 -26.04
CA ALA A 41 -16.28 4.63 -27.22
C ALA A 41 -17.11 5.87 -26.88
N LYS A 42 -17.78 5.88 -25.71
CA LYS A 42 -18.59 6.99 -25.21
C LYS A 42 -17.83 7.90 -24.23
N TRP A 43 -16.58 7.61 -23.96
CA TRP A 43 -15.78 8.36 -22.98
C TRP A 43 -15.47 9.76 -23.49
N ASP A 44 -15.87 10.78 -22.72
CA ASP A 44 -15.54 12.17 -22.95
C ASP A 44 -14.49 12.64 -21.93
N PRO A 45 -13.25 12.96 -22.34
CA PRO A 45 -12.21 13.42 -21.44
C PRO A 45 -12.51 14.80 -20.82
N VAL A 46 -13.39 15.62 -21.41
CA VAL A 46 -13.77 16.92 -20.85
C VAL A 46 -14.75 16.78 -19.70
N GLU A 47 -15.70 15.84 -19.80
CA GLU A 47 -16.63 15.52 -18.71
C GLU A 47 -15.96 14.74 -17.57
N ASN A 48 -14.81 14.10 -17.84
CA ASN A 48 -14.06 13.28 -16.90
C ASN A 48 -12.68 13.90 -16.62
N GLU A 49 -12.64 15.06 -16.03
CA GLU A 49 -11.46 15.91 -15.83
C GLU A 49 -10.25 15.23 -15.19
N ILE A 50 -10.46 14.16 -14.41
CA ILE A 50 -9.41 13.48 -13.64
C ILE A 50 -8.68 12.42 -14.46
N MET A 51 -9.33 11.85 -15.48
CA MET A 51 -8.78 10.76 -16.29
C MET A 51 -8.79 11.17 -17.77
N GLY A 52 -7.65 11.52 -18.31
CA GLY A 52 -7.51 11.92 -19.73
C GLY A 52 -7.88 10.82 -20.74
N SER A 53 -8.14 9.58 -20.30
CA SER A 53 -8.57 8.45 -21.12
C SER A 53 -9.33 7.43 -20.27
N TYR A 54 -10.35 6.79 -20.88
CA TYR A 54 -11.04 5.63 -20.30
C TYR A 54 -10.08 4.50 -19.84
N TRP A 55 -8.93 4.39 -20.50
CA TRP A 55 -7.95 3.33 -20.31
C TRP A 55 -6.93 3.62 -19.22
N ASN A 56 -6.95 4.80 -18.63
CA ASN A 56 -6.03 5.14 -17.55
C ASN A 56 -6.54 4.64 -16.19
N ILE A 57 -5.65 4.08 -15.40
CA ILE A 57 -5.92 3.65 -14.02
C ILE A 57 -5.76 4.83 -13.04
N ILE A 58 -5.17 5.93 -13.48
CA ILE A 58 -4.94 7.11 -12.65
C ILE A 58 -6.30 7.64 -12.18
N GLY A 59 -6.61 7.41 -10.91
CA GLY A 59 -7.82 7.85 -10.23
C GLY A 59 -7.48 8.57 -8.94
N GLU A 60 -8.52 8.93 -8.20
CA GLU A 60 -8.39 9.48 -6.85
C GLU A 60 -7.62 8.51 -5.94
N GLY A 61 -6.72 9.03 -5.11
CA GLY A 61 -6.01 8.25 -4.10
C GLY A 61 -4.67 7.65 -4.49
N CYS A 62 -4.04 8.12 -5.54
CA CYS A 62 -2.69 7.68 -5.96
C CYS A 62 -1.55 8.22 -5.04
N SER A 63 -1.82 8.53 -3.77
CA SER A 63 -0.89 9.24 -2.91
C SER A 63 0.40 8.47 -2.64
N TRP A 64 0.34 7.18 -2.35
CA TRP A 64 1.56 6.43 -2.06
C TRP A 64 2.38 6.08 -3.32
N TYR A 65 1.77 5.89 -4.48
CA TYR A 65 2.50 5.83 -5.75
C TYR A 65 3.23 7.13 -6.04
N CYS A 66 2.56 8.25 -5.85
CA CYS A 66 3.16 9.58 -6.01
C CYS A 66 4.24 9.87 -4.96
N GLY A 67 4.18 9.21 -3.79
CA GLY A 67 5.14 9.29 -2.68
C GLY A 67 6.33 8.33 -2.77
N ASN A 68 6.66 7.79 -3.96
CA ASN A 68 7.71 6.78 -4.20
C ASN A 68 7.34 5.34 -3.75
N GLY A 69 6.06 5.02 -3.59
CA GLY A 69 5.61 3.68 -3.19
C GLY A 69 5.65 2.63 -4.30
N GLY A 70 5.79 3.02 -5.56
CA GLY A 70 5.84 2.10 -6.69
C GLY A 70 7.07 1.18 -6.70
N PRO A 71 7.04 0.11 -7.51
CA PRO A 71 8.18 -0.79 -7.66
C PRO A 71 9.37 -0.08 -8.30
N ILE A 72 10.58 -0.41 -7.82
CA ILE A 72 11.83 0.10 -8.40
C ILE A 72 12.34 -0.74 -9.56
N LYS A 73 11.81 -1.97 -9.71
CA LYS A 73 12.15 -2.89 -10.79
C LYS A 73 11.01 -3.85 -11.05
N ILE A 74 10.80 -4.19 -12.34
CA ILE A 74 9.85 -5.23 -12.77
C ILE A 74 10.61 -6.19 -13.68
N GLU A 75 10.46 -7.49 -13.45
CA GLU A 75 11.10 -8.56 -14.21
C GLU A 75 10.04 -9.61 -14.58
N ALA A 76 10.20 -10.26 -15.73
CA ALA A 76 9.40 -11.40 -16.14
C ALA A 76 10.30 -12.55 -16.56
N SER A 77 9.83 -13.79 -16.41
CA SER A 77 10.54 -15.01 -16.85
C SER A 77 10.69 -15.04 -18.36
N SER A 78 9.66 -14.62 -19.09
CA SER A 78 9.65 -14.51 -20.54
C SER A 78 8.72 -13.37 -21.01
N ARG A 79 8.75 -13.10 -22.31
CA ARG A 79 7.81 -12.20 -22.97
C ARG A 79 7.66 -12.55 -24.44
N LEU A 80 6.46 -12.37 -24.96
CA LEU A 80 6.19 -12.53 -26.39
C LEU A 80 6.94 -11.46 -27.19
N LYS A 81 7.48 -11.86 -28.34
CA LYS A 81 8.14 -10.92 -29.26
C LYS A 81 7.15 -9.89 -29.78
N SER A 82 7.61 -8.62 -29.86
CA SER A 82 6.79 -7.55 -30.43
C SER A 82 6.22 -7.92 -31.80
N GLN A 83 4.95 -7.56 -32.01
CA GLN A 83 4.21 -7.81 -33.25
C GLN A 83 3.66 -6.50 -33.81
N GLY A 84 4.25 -6.01 -34.89
CA GLY A 84 3.93 -4.68 -35.43
C GLY A 84 4.21 -3.60 -34.40
N ASN A 85 3.18 -2.82 -34.07
CA ASN A 85 3.26 -1.76 -33.06
C ASN A 85 2.97 -2.23 -31.62
N ASN A 86 2.64 -3.52 -31.43
CA ASN A 86 2.37 -4.04 -30.11
C ASN A 86 3.70 -4.49 -29.46
N ASN A 87 3.92 -4.03 -28.26
CA ASN A 87 5.01 -4.41 -27.39
C ASN A 87 4.40 -5.12 -26.18
N TYR A 88 5.05 -6.17 -25.67
CA TYR A 88 4.55 -7.03 -24.59
C TYR A 88 5.54 -7.09 -23.43
N ASN A 89 6.26 -5.98 -23.19
CA ASN A 89 7.26 -5.91 -22.14
C ASN A 89 6.64 -5.97 -20.74
N GLU A 90 7.41 -6.45 -19.79
CA GLU A 90 7.08 -6.50 -18.37
C GLU A 90 6.73 -5.14 -17.76
N SER A 91 7.28 -4.06 -18.29
CA SER A 91 6.95 -2.68 -17.86
C SER A 91 5.49 -2.30 -18.11
N GLN A 92 4.82 -2.97 -19.06
CA GLN A 92 3.40 -2.73 -19.35
C GLN A 92 2.45 -3.35 -18.31
N LEU A 93 2.98 -4.13 -17.37
CA LEU A 93 2.23 -4.60 -16.21
C LEU A 93 2.09 -3.53 -15.11
N HIS A 94 2.66 -2.35 -15.32
CA HIS A 94 2.66 -1.28 -14.32
C HIS A 94 2.81 0.10 -14.97
N ASP A 95 2.24 0.26 -16.16
CA ASP A 95 2.19 1.53 -16.86
C ASP A 95 0.86 2.29 -16.61
N LEU A 96 0.02 1.71 -15.73
CA LEU A 96 -1.28 2.23 -15.31
C LEU A 96 -2.24 2.45 -16.48
N SER A 97 -2.22 1.54 -17.46
CA SER A 97 -3.07 1.57 -18.64
C SER A 97 -3.74 0.23 -18.91
N TYR A 98 -5.05 0.18 -18.91
CA TYR A 98 -5.81 -1.02 -19.33
C TYR A 98 -5.64 -1.39 -20.81
N LYS A 99 -4.94 -0.58 -21.62
CA LYS A 99 -4.80 -0.75 -23.07
C LYS A 99 -3.56 -1.55 -23.46
N THR A 100 -2.56 -1.55 -22.63
CA THR A 100 -1.30 -2.26 -22.79
C THR A 100 -1.36 -3.62 -22.09
N THR A 101 -0.40 -4.49 -22.32
CA THR A 101 -0.36 -5.82 -21.70
C THR A 101 1.02 -6.44 -21.78
N TRP A 102 1.40 -7.16 -20.76
CA TRP A 102 2.43 -8.18 -20.86
C TRP A 102 1.80 -9.49 -21.38
N VAL A 103 2.55 -10.22 -22.19
CA VAL A 103 2.20 -11.56 -22.66
C VAL A 103 3.42 -12.42 -22.48
N GLU A 104 3.27 -13.60 -21.89
CA GLU A 104 4.36 -14.55 -21.75
C GLU A 104 4.88 -15.01 -23.13
N GLY A 105 6.10 -15.55 -23.17
CA GLY A 105 6.79 -15.80 -24.43
C GLY A 105 7.16 -17.26 -24.69
N VAL A 106 6.59 -18.21 -23.93
CA VAL A 106 6.85 -19.63 -24.11
C VAL A 106 5.76 -20.28 -24.97
N SER A 107 5.97 -21.52 -25.40
CA SER A 107 4.94 -22.29 -26.12
C SER A 107 3.90 -22.82 -25.13
N GLY A 108 2.63 -22.70 -25.47
CA GLY A 108 1.52 -23.13 -24.63
C GLY A 108 0.97 -22.00 -23.77
N TYR A 109 0.39 -22.33 -22.62
CA TYR A 109 -0.36 -21.40 -21.78
C TYR A 109 0.47 -20.66 -20.73
N GLY A 110 1.80 -20.74 -20.78
CA GLY A 110 2.67 -20.02 -19.84
C GLY A 110 2.56 -20.47 -18.38
N ILE A 111 2.15 -21.72 -18.12
CA ILE A 111 2.14 -22.26 -16.75
C ILE A 111 3.56 -22.33 -16.20
N GLY A 112 3.78 -21.71 -15.02
CA GLY A 112 5.09 -21.57 -14.40
C GLY A 112 5.82 -20.28 -14.77
N GLU A 113 5.35 -19.53 -15.77
CA GLU A 113 5.87 -18.19 -16.07
C GLU A 113 5.51 -17.22 -14.96
N TRP A 114 6.37 -16.23 -14.72
CA TRP A 114 6.24 -15.34 -13.58
C TRP A 114 6.61 -13.90 -13.88
N ILE A 115 6.06 -13.01 -13.05
CA ILE A 115 6.38 -11.58 -12.96
C ILE A 115 6.88 -11.30 -11.55
N LYS A 116 7.92 -10.47 -11.41
CA LYS A 116 8.51 -10.10 -10.12
C LYS A 116 8.71 -8.59 -10.00
N TYR A 117 8.13 -8.04 -8.96
CA TYR A 117 8.27 -6.64 -8.55
C TYR A 117 9.29 -6.54 -7.43
N THR A 118 10.17 -5.55 -7.49
CA THR A 118 11.11 -5.22 -6.42
C THR A 118 10.74 -3.87 -5.83
N PHE A 119 10.70 -3.77 -4.51
CA PHE A 119 10.32 -2.60 -3.74
C PHE A 119 11.45 -2.17 -2.81
N LYS A 120 11.48 -0.86 -2.45
CA LYS A 120 12.43 -0.30 -1.48
C LYS A 120 12.15 -0.86 -0.08
N ALA A 121 13.16 -0.76 0.78
CA ALA A 121 13.03 -1.03 2.21
C ALA A 121 11.96 -0.13 2.85
N ASN A 122 11.18 -0.71 3.79
CA ASN A 122 10.12 -0.05 4.56
C ASN A 122 8.98 0.57 3.75
N ASN A 123 8.98 0.42 2.43
CA ASN A 123 8.00 1.01 1.53
C ASN A 123 7.89 0.15 0.24
N PRO A 124 6.70 -0.05 -0.36
CA PRO A 124 5.38 0.33 0.15
C PRO A 124 4.90 -0.60 1.27
N ARG A 125 3.76 -0.22 1.89
CA ARG A 125 3.02 -1.10 2.81
C ARG A 125 1.76 -1.57 2.08
N ILE A 126 1.90 -2.62 1.25
CA ILE A 126 0.84 -3.12 0.38
C ILE A 126 -0.29 -3.74 1.21
N THR A 127 -1.52 -3.32 0.97
CA THR A 127 -2.75 -3.88 1.55
C THR A 127 -3.66 -4.49 0.51
N ASN A 128 -3.48 -4.12 -0.77
CA ASN A 128 -4.31 -4.56 -1.88
C ASN A 128 -3.45 -4.86 -3.10
N ILE A 129 -3.77 -5.97 -3.76
CA ILE A 129 -3.24 -6.33 -5.07
C ILE A 129 -4.38 -6.20 -6.08
N HIS A 130 -4.18 -5.39 -7.10
CA HIS A 130 -5.10 -5.23 -8.22
C HIS A 130 -4.57 -5.99 -9.42
N VAL A 131 -5.42 -6.81 -10.04
CA VAL A 131 -5.07 -7.59 -11.24
C VAL A 131 -6.08 -7.30 -12.34
N VAL A 132 -5.59 -6.77 -13.46
CA VAL A 132 -6.37 -6.58 -14.70
C VAL A 132 -6.05 -7.73 -15.65
N ASN A 133 -6.94 -8.73 -15.65
CA ASN A 133 -6.71 -10.02 -16.26
C ASN A 133 -6.99 -10.05 -17.76
N GLY A 134 -6.06 -10.59 -18.54
CA GLY A 134 -6.16 -10.73 -19.99
C GLY A 134 -5.75 -9.49 -20.77
N TYR A 135 -5.84 -9.53 -22.11
CA TYR A 135 -5.53 -8.39 -22.98
C TYR A 135 -6.74 -7.46 -23.10
N CYS A 136 -6.81 -6.45 -22.26
CA CYS A 136 -8.00 -5.67 -22.01
C CYS A 136 -8.30 -4.56 -23.03
N LYS A 137 -7.43 -4.31 -24.02
CA LYS A 137 -7.63 -3.23 -25.03
C LYS A 137 -8.94 -3.31 -25.83
N SER A 138 -9.53 -4.51 -25.96
CA SER A 138 -10.84 -4.73 -26.57
C SER A 138 -11.44 -6.06 -26.11
N GLN A 139 -12.78 -6.19 -26.25
CA GLN A 139 -13.46 -7.46 -25.94
C GLN A 139 -12.95 -8.61 -26.81
N SER A 140 -12.64 -8.36 -28.08
CA SER A 140 -12.09 -9.36 -29.00
C SER A 140 -10.67 -9.78 -28.58
N ALA A 141 -9.78 -8.85 -28.25
CA ALA A 141 -8.45 -9.16 -27.79
C ALA A 141 -8.48 -9.96 -26.49
N TRP A 142 -9.36 -9.60 -25.55
CA TRP A 142 -9.52 -10.28 -24.27
C TRP A 142 -10.01 -11.73 -24.44
N ARG A 143 -10.99 -11.97 -25.33
CA ARG A 143 -11.49 -13.34 -25.59
C ARG A 143 -10.51 -14.22 -26.34
N ASN A 144 -9.78 -13.64 -27.30
CA ASN A 144 -8.90 -14.42 -28.18
C ASN A 144 -7.64 -14.93 -27.50
N ASN A 145 -7.13 -14.24 -26.48
CA ASN A 145 -5.95 -14.64 -25.71
C ASN A 145 -6.34 -15.38 -24.44
N SER A 146 -5.43 -16.20 -23.92
CA SER A 146 -5.60 -16.86 -22.63
C SER A 146 -5.49 -15.85 -21.49
N ARG A 147 -6.19 -16.13 -20.41
CA ARG A 147 -6.27 -15.27 -19.20
C ARG A 147 -5.88 -16.09 -17.99
N VAL A 148 -5.26 -15.47 -17.03
CA VAL A 148 -4.86 -16.14 -15.80
C VAL A 148 -6.09 -16.53 -14.98
N LYS A 149 -6.10 -17.76 -14.44
CA LYS A 149 -7.11 -18.27 -13.50
C LYS A 149 -6.57 -18.32 -12.08
N LYS A 150 -5.30 -18.70 -11.93
CA LYS A 150 -4.64 -18.73 -10.61
C LYS A 150 -3.23 -18.15 -10.70
N LEU A 151 -2.94 -17.20 -9.80
CA LEU A 151 -1.61 -16.65 -9.55
C LEU A 151 -1.13 -17.08 -8.17
N LYS A 152 0.02 -17.69 -8.10
CA LYS A 152 0.69 -17.95 -6.83
C LYS A 152 1.60 -16.76 -6.49
N VAL A 153 1.37 -16.18 -5.33
CA VAL A 153 2.12 -15.02 -4.84
C VAL A 153 3.22 -15.47 -3.90
N TYR A 154 4.41 -14.91 -4.10
CA TYR A 154 5.55 -15.10 -3.22
C TYR A 154 6.06 -13.74 -2.75
N VAL A 155 6.53 -13.69 -1.51
CA VAL A 155 7.26 -12.54 -0.95
C VAL A 155 8.63 -13.03 -0.53
N ASN A 156 9.69 -12.37 -1.05
CA ASN A 156 11.07 -12.79 -0.83
C ASN A 156 11.25 -14.31 -1.05
N ASP A 157 10.72 -14.80 -2.17
CA ASP A 157 10.70 -16.22 -2.60
C ASP A 157 9.94 -17.19 -1.67
N ARG A 158 9.25 -16.69 -0.64
CA ARG A 158 8.39 -17.49 0.23
C ARG A 158 6.95 -17.44 -0.26
N PRO A 159 6.27 -18.59 -0.47
CA PRO A 159 4.87 -18.61 -0.85
C PRO A 159 4.00 -17.88 0.18
N LEU A 160 3.14 -16.98 -0.30
CA LEU A 160 2.26 -16.17 0.52
C LEU A 160 0.80 -16.59 0.37
N ALA A 161 0.28 -16.58 -0.87
CA ALA A 161 -1.12 -16.81 -1.15
C ALA A 161 -1.33 -17.32 -2.59
N MET A 162 -2.53 -17.85 -2.85
CA MET A 162 -3.03 -18.15 -4.19
C MET A 162 -4.16 -17.16 -4.52
N LEU A 163 -3.98 -16.32 -5.54
CA LEU A 163 -5.04 -15.47 -6.06
C LEU A 163 -5.87 -16.28 -7.06
N ASN A 164 -7.16 -16.42 -6.78
CA ASN A 164 -8.12 -17.08 -7.67
C ASN A 164 -8.88 -16.00 -8.43
N LEU A 165 -8.50 -15.74 -9.68
CA LEU A 165 -9.11 -14.72 -10.52
C LEU A 165 -10.41 -15.23 -11.14
N GLU A 166 -11.35 -14.33 -11.33
CA GLU A 166 -12.56 -14.61 -12.14
C GLU A 166 -12.28 -14.36 -13.61
N ASP A 167 -12.98 -15.10 -14.50
CA ASP A 167 -12.95 -14.90 -15.95
C ASP A 167 -13.79 -13.67 -16.36
N LYS A 168 -13.30 -12.50 -15.98
CA LYS A 168 -13.99 -11.22 -16.10
C LYS A 168 -13.01 -10.14 -16.58
N ARG A 169 -13.44 -9.37 -17.58
CA ARG A 169 -12.67 -8.23 -18.11
C ARG A 169 -12.85 -7.04 -17.18
N SER A 170 -12.11 -7.04 -16.10
CA SER A 170 -12.21 -6.06 -15.03
C SER A 170 -10.92 -5.96 -14.24
N ASP A 171 -10.81 -4.90 -13.49
CA ASP A 171 -9.87 -4.75 -12.40
C ASP A 171 -10.39 -5.55 -11.18
N GLN A 172 -9.62 -6.49 -10.68
CA GLN A 172 -9.97 -7.38 -9.58
C GLN A 172 -9.08 -7.06 -8.37
N ASN A 173 -9.70 -6.69 -7.26
CA ASN A 173 -9.02 -6.33 -6.01
C ASN A 173 -8.90 -7.52 -5.06
N PHE A 174 -7.71 -7.74 -4.50
CA PHE A 174 -7.43 -8.74 -3.47
C PHE A 174 -6.86 -8.06 -2.24
N GLU A 175 -7.61 -8.10 -1.15
CA GLU A 175 -7.18 -7.54 0.14
C GLU A 175 -6.23 -8.49 0.87
N MET A 176 -5.27 -7.90 1.58
CA MET A 176 -4.31 -8.62 2.40
C MET A 176 -3.91 -7.79 3.64
N ALA A 177 -3.32 -8.46 4.64
CA ALA A 177 -2.70 -7.74 5.75
C ALA A 177 -1.56 -6.85 5.24
N PRO A 178 -1.32 -5.68 5.85
CA PRO A 178 -0.24 -4.78 5.44
C PRO A 178 1.11 -5.49 5.32
N MET A 179 1.73 -5.39 4.16
CA MET A 179 2.96 -6.10 3.84
C MET A 179 4.08 -5.15 3.44
N THR A 180 5.21 -5.28 4.08
CA THR A 180 6.46 -4.58 3.81
C THR A 180 7.64 -5.38 4.38
N ASP A 181 8.87 -4.98 4.06
CA ASP A 181 10.09 -5.51 4.70
C ASP A 181 11.01 -4.33 5.06
N THR A 182 11.84 -4.51 6.06
CA THR A 182 12.86 -3.54 6.50
C THR A 182 14.06 -3.46 5.56
N ARG A 183 14.13 -4.32 4.56
CA ARG A 183 15.13 -4.36 3.49
C ARG A 183 14.42 -4.24 2.15
N GLU A 184 15.15 -4.04 1.07
CA GLU A 184 14.64 -4.24 -0.28
C GLU A 184 13.99 -5.63 -0.38
N TRP A 185 12.79 -5.70 -0.95
CA TRP A 185 11.98 -6.90 -0.96
C TRP A 185 11.28 -7.11 -2.30
N THR A 186 10.83 -8.35 -2.54
CA THR A 186 10.21 -8.72 -3.81
C THR A 186 8.84 -9.34 -3.61
N MET A 187 7.95 -9.08 -4.57
CA MET A 187 6.69 -9.81 -4.74
C MET A 187 6.69 -10.45 -6.13
N LYS A 188 6.56 -11.79 -6.18
CA LYS A 188 6.54 -12.57 -7.42
C LYS A 188 5.18 -13.22 -7.60
N PHE A 189 4.67 -13.16 -8.83
CA PHE A 189 3.41 -13.75 -9.27
C PHE A 189 3.70 -14.83 -10.31
N GLU A 190 3.33 -16.08 -10.04
CA GLU A 190 3.56 -17.23 -10.90
C GLU A 190 2.22 -17.75 -11.44
N ILE A 191 2.11 -17.97 -12.75
CA ILE A 191 0.92 -18.51 -13.40
C ILE A 191 0.81 -20.00 -13.05
N VAL A 192 -0.31 -20.38 -12.41
CA VAL A 192 -0.57 -21.77 -11.99
C VAL A 192 -1.68 -22.41 -12.82
N ASP A 193 -2.69 -21.64 -13.23
CA ASP A 193 -3.83 -22.11 -14.01
C ASP A 193 -4.37 -20.97 -14.88
N VAL A 194 -5.02 -21.29 -16.01
CA VAL A 194 -5.52 -20.32 -16.98
C VAL A 194 -6.94 -20.64 -17.46
N TYR A 195 -7.65 -19.60 -17.88
CA TYR A 195 -8.80 -19.68 -18.77
C TYR A 195 -8.31 -19.61 -20.20
N GLN A 196 -8.63 -20.62 -21.01
CA GLN A 196 -8.15 -20.71 -22.39
C GLN A 196 -8.79 -19.61 -23.27
N GLY A 197 -7.99 -19.03 -24.15
CA GLY A 197 -8.45 -18.11 -25.17
C GLY A 197 -9.17 -18.82 -26.33
N ASP A 198 -10.04 -18.07 -27.00
CA ASP A 198 -10.79 -18.62 -28.17
C ASP A 198 -9.86 -18.92 -29.35
N LYS A 199 -8.67 -18.29 -29.41
CA LYS A 199 -7.81 -18.33 -30.59
C LYS A 199 -6.33 -18.60 -30.29
N TRP A 200 -5.80 -18.05 -29.18
CA TRP A 200 -4.38 -18.07 -28.86
C TRP A 200 -4.17 -18.71 -27.47
N ASP A 201 -3.12 -19.50 -27.36
CA ASP A 201 -2.66 -20.06 -26.09
C ASP A 201 -1.77 -19.10 -25.29
N ASP A 202 -1.31 -18.02 -25.91
CA ASP A 202 -0.57 -16.94 -25.22
C ASP A 202 -1.40 -16.36 -24.07
N THR A 203 -0.86 -16.36 -22.84
CA THR A 203 -1.52 -15.83 -21.65
C THR A 203 -1.09 -14.37 -21.42
N ALA A 204 -2.09 -13.52 -21.32
CA ALA A 204 -1.92 -12.07 -21.17
C ALA A 204 -2.36 -11.57 -19.79
N LEU A 205 -1.67 -10.53 -19.30
CA LEU A 205 -2.04 -9.72 -18.14
C LEU A 205 -1.86 -8.24 -18.51
N SER A 206 -2.93 -7.43 -18.39
CA SER A 206 -2.84 -6.00 -18.69
C SER A 206 -2.15 -5.24 -17.57
N GLU A 207 -2.50 -5.50 -16.30
CA GLU A 207 -1.90 -4.79 -15.15
C GLU A 207 -1.83 -5.65 -13.90
N ILE A 208 -0.79 -5.43 -13.11
CA ILE A 208 -0.74 -5.72 -11.69
C ILE A 208 -0.23 -4.46 -10.99
N TYR A 209 -1.08 -3.88 -10.17
CA TYR A 209 -0.72 -2.71 -9.38
C TYR A 209 -1.20 -2.87 -7.93
N PHE A 210 -0.88 -1.93 -7.07
CA PHE A 210 -1.00 -2.11 -5.64
C PHE A 210 -1.61 -0.89 -4.98
N ASP A 211 -2.46 -1.12 -3.97
CA ASP A 211 -2.80 -0.12 -2.98
C ASP A 211 -2.15 -0.47 -1.64
N GLY A 212 -1.95 0.54 -0.81
CA GLY A 212 -1.26 0.35 0.45
C GLY A 212 -1.61 1.38 1.51
N LEU A 213 -1.11 1.13 2.71
CA LEU A 213 -1.14 2.14 3.75
C LEU A 213 -0.18 3.25 3.40
N ASP A 214 -0.72 4.43 3.30
CA ASP A 214 0.03 5.67 3.18
C ASP A 214 0.51 6.14 4.56
N VAL A 215 1.05 7.34 4.63
CA VAL A 215 1.39 8.01 5.88
C VAL A 215 0.30 9.03 6.21
N HIS A 216 -0.08 9.12 7.47
CA HIS A 216 -0.96 10.19 7.94
C HIS A 216 -0.17 11.49 8.08
N CYS A 217 -0.72 12.60 7.60
CA CYS A 217 0.01 13.83 7.37
C CYS A 217 -0.75 15.09 7.83
N PHE A 218 -0.01 16.20 7.87
CA PHE A 218 -0.54 17.55 8.11
C PHE A 218 -0.34 18.46 6.89
N ALA A 219 -1.17 19.49 6.79
CA ALA A 219 -0.94 20.59 5.87
C ALA A 219 0.33 21.38 6.23
N ALA A 220 0.90 22.07 5.25
CA ALA A 220 1.98 23.02 5.47
C ALA A 220 1.61 24.09 6.54
N ASN A 221 2.60 24.69 7.16
CA ASN A 221 2.50 25.65 8.26
C ASN A 221 1.96 25.08 9.60
N THR A 222 1.72 23.75 9.70
CA THR A 222 1.43 23.13 10.99
C THR A 222 2.65 23.25 11.91
N LYS A 223 2.45 23.80 13.12
CA LYS A 223 3.52 24.12 14.08
C LYS A 223 3.88 22.87 14.91
N ILE A 224 5.07 22.36 14.75
CA ILE A 224 5.62 21.27 15.55
C ILE A 224 6.42 21.86 16.73
N MET A 225 6.13 21.42 17.94
CA MET A 225 6.89 21.86 19.12
C MET A 225 8.30 21.23 19.11
N VAL A 226 9.31 22.11 19.11
CA VAL A 226 10.73 21.72 19.19
C VAL A 226 11.20 21.72 20.64
N THR A 227 10.72 22.70 21.41
CA THR A 227 10.86 22.78 22.87
C THR A 227 9.50 23.17 23.47
N GLU A 228 9.41 23.32 24.79
CA GLU A 228 8.18 23.75 25.46
C GLU A 228 7.72 25.15 25.01
N THR A 229 8.59 25.99 24.46
CA THR A 229 8.30 27.38 24.08
C THR A 229 8.57 27.71 22.62
N THR A 230 9.15 26.80 21.84
CA THR A 230 9.51 27.07 20.44
C THR A 230 8.87 26.04 19.50
N THR A 231 8.42 26.55 18.36
CA THR A 231 7.84 25.73 17.30
C THR A 231 8.55 25.97 15.97
N ARG A 232 8.46 24.99 15.06
CA ARG A 232 8.84 25.12 13.65
C ARG A 232 7.70 24.59 12.78
N ASN A 233 7.62 25.04 11.52
CA ASN A 233 6.68 24.49 10.57
C ASN A 233 7.04 23.04 10.23
N ILE A 234 6.03 22.19 10.03
CA ILE A 234 6.21 20.76 9.72
C ILE A 234 7.08 20.55 8.47
N GLU A 235 6.92 21.39 7.45
CA GLU A 235 7.69 21.30 6.19
C GLU A 235 9.18 21.69 6.35
N GLU A 236 9.56 22.26 7.48
CA GLU A 236 10.93 22.62 7.82
C GLU A 236 11.63 21.57 8.69
N ILE A 237 10.85 20.62 9.25
CA ILE A 237 11.39 19.52 10.08
C ILE A 237 12.10 18.52 9.19
N LYS A 238 13.29 18.08 9.63
CA LYS A 238 14.17 17.17 8.90
C LYS A 238 14.62 16.01 9.77
N GLU A 239 15.05 14.95 9.15
CA GLU A 239 15.76 13.85 9.82
C GLU A 239 16.98 14.39 10.58
N GLY A 240 17.10 13.96 11.82
CA GLY A 240 18.14 14.43 12.73
C GLY A 240 17.72 15.57 13.66
N ASP A 241 16.63 16.28 13.37
CA ASP A 241 16.10 17.33 14.25
C ASP A 241 15.58 16.72 15.57
N MET A 242 15.67 17.53 16.64
CA MET A 242 15.07 17.20 17.93
C MET A 242 13.72 17.89 18.04
N ILE A 243 12.70 17.17 18.51
CA ILE A 243 11.36 17.70 18.76
C ILE A 243 10.88 17.34 20.16
N LEU A 244 9.86 18.03 20.65
CA LEU A 244 9.22 17.73 21.91
C LEU A 244 8.22 16.59 21.71
N ALA A 245 8.53 15.43 22.27
CA ALA A 245 7.67 14.25 22.35
C ALA A 245 6.95 14.19 23.70
N TYR A 246 5.90 13.38 23.76
CA TYR A 246 5.06 13.22 24.95
C TYR A 246 4.87 11.73 25.26
N ASP A 247 4.95 11.38 26.52
CA ASP A 247 4.65 10.06 27.05
C ASP A 247 3.24 10.08 27.68
N PRO A 248 2.24 9.41 27.06
CA PRO A 248 0.88 9.38 27.58
C PRO A 248 0.73 8.73 28.95
N ASP A 249 1.59 7.77 29.28
CA ASP A 249 1.52 6.99 30.52
C ASP A 249 2.06 7.80 31.71
N THR A 250 3.21 8.42 31.54
CA THR A 250 3.83 9.26 32.57
C THR A 250 3.37 10.72 32.55
N LYS A 251 2.72 11.14 31.47
CA LYS A 251 2.28 12.53 31.17
C LYS A 251 3.45 13.52 31.17
N GLN A 252 4.62 13.07 30.78
CA GLN A 252 5.83 13.89 30.70
C GLN A 252 6.25 14.15 29.26
N THR A 253 6.85 15.31 29.04
CA THR A 253 7.50 15.67 27.78
C THR A 253 8.98 15.29 27.80
N PHE A 254 9.54 14.97 26.66
CA PHE A 254 10.96 14.66 26.48
C PHE A 254 11.40 15.00 25.05
N GLN A 255 12.71 15.13 24.85
CA GLN A 255 13.28 15.37 23.53
C GLN A 255 13.44 14.05 22.77
N SER A 256 12.89 13.97 21.57
CA SER A 256 13.06 12.83 20.67
C SER A 256 13.59 13.26 19.31
N LYS A 257 14.50 12.46 18.76
CA LYS A 257 15.10 12.71 17.46
C LYS A 257 14.20 12.22 16.34
N VAL A 258 13.99 13.03 15.32
CA VAL A 258 13.30 12.67 14.09
C VAL A 258 14.19 11.72 13.29
N LEU A 259 13.71 10.52 12.99
CA LEU A 259 14.44 9.50 12.22
C LEU A 259 14.00 9.43 10.77
N GLU A 260 12.73 9.81 10.50
CA GLU A 260 12.17 9.75 9.15
C GLU A 260 11.06 10.80 8.99
N THR A 261 11.02 11.47 7.84
CA THR A 261 9.96 12.40 7.45
C THR A 261 9.41 12.03 6.08
N ALA A 262 8.14 12.40 5.80
CA ALA A 262 7.56 12.23 4.48
C ALA A 262 6.86 13.50 4.00
N LYS A 263 6.78 13.64 2.67
CA LYS A 263 6.07 14.70 1.96
C LYS A 263 5.26 14.07 0.84
N VAL A 264 3.93 14.10 0.98
CA VAL A 264 3.00 13.38 0.09
C VAL A 264 1.79 14.25 -0.23
N PRO A 265 1.29 14.28 -1.49
CA PRO A 265 0.03 14.95 -1.81
C PRO A 265 -1.16 14.09 -1.37
N HIS A 266 -2.11 14.68 -0.62
CA HIS A 266 -3.33 14.02 -0.17
C HIS A 266 -4.58 14.82 -0.56
N ASP A 267 -5.70 14.11 -0.75
CA ASP A 267 -7.04 14.66 -1.03
C ASP A 267 -8.08 14.33 0.08
N ASN A 268 -7.77 13.32 0.92
CA ASN A 268 -8.54 12.97 2.11
C ASN A 268 -8.32 13.93 3.29
N ILE A 269 -8.41 15.22 3.04
CA ILE A 269 -8.07 16.29 3.98
C ILE A 269 -9.26 16.64 4.88
N VAL A 270 -8.97 16.83 6.16
CA VAL A 270 -9.92 17.26 7.18
C VAL A 270 -9.36 18.45 7.94
N CYS A 271 -10.17 19.49 8.11
CA CYS A 271 -9.89 20.63 8.98
C CYS A 271 -10.64 20.46 10.29
N TYR A 272 -9.93 20.52 11.39
CA TYR A 272 -10.43 20.46 12.76
C TYR A 272 -10.33 21.84 13.41
N THR A 273 -11.42 22.31 13.98
CA THR A 273 -11.47 23.59 14.72
C THR A 273 -11.76 23.34 16.18
N PHE A 274 -11.06 24.01 17.07
CA PHE A 274 -11.13 23.83 18.52
C PHE A 274 -11.77 25.03 19.21
N ASP A 275 -12.26 24.84 20.44
CA ASP A 275 -12.99 25.83 21.23
C ASP A 275 -12.14 27.04 21.66
N ASP A 276 -10.81 26.90 21.64
CA ASP A 276 -9.85 27.99 21.88
C ASP A 276 -9.46 28.78 20.62
N GLY A 277 -10.10 28.48 19.48
CA GLY A 277 -9.85 29.13 18.20
C GLY A 277 -8.69 28.55 17.39
N ARG A 278 -7.94 27.59 17.92
CA ARG A 278 -6.92 26.88 17.15
C ARG A 278 -7.59 26.02 16.07
N HIS A 279 -6.84 25.74 15.03
CA HIS A 279 -7.24 24.78 13.99
C HIS A 279 -6.04 23.97 13.53
N ILE A 280 -6.30 22.77 12.99
CA ILE A 280 -5.31 21.91 12.37
C ILE A 280 -5.91 21.24 11.14
N THR A 281 -5.14 21.14 10.08
CA THR A 281 -5.52 20.47 8.84
C THR A 281 -4.64 19.23 8.68
N ALA A 282 -5.27 18.06 8.59
CA ALA A 282 -4.59 16.78 8.52
C ALA A 282 -5.34 15.82 7.57
N THR A 283 -4.73 14.66 7.26
CA THR A 283 -5.45 13.55 6.64
C THR A 283 -6.50 12.99 7.60
N ASP A 284 -7.56 12.37 7.07
CA ASP A 284 -8.69 11.86 7.85
C ASP A 284 -8.31 10.73 8.82
N ASP A 285 -7.22 10.06 8.55
CA ASP A 285 -6.65 8.96 9.33
C ASP A 285 -5.58 9.40 10.35
N HIS A 286 -5.32 10.71 10.46
CA HIS A 286 -4.31 11.19 11.43
C HIS A 286 -4.79 10.96 12.86
N PRO A 287 -4.01 10.25 13.73
CA PRO A 287 -4.41 9.94 15.09
C PRO A 287 -4.21 11.16 16.03
N PHE A 288 -5.28 11.52 16.74
CA PHE A 288 -5.26 12.49 17.84
C PHE A 288 -5.37 11.74 19.16
N LEU A 289 -4.58 12.13 20.15
CA LEU A 289 -4.71 11.61 21.50
C LEU A 289 -5.79 12.40 22.26
N THR A 290 -6.88 11.72 22.57
CA THR A 290 -8.00 12.28 23.34
C THR A 290 -7.92 11.87 24.81
N THR A 291 -8.81 12.41 25.64
CA THR A 291 -8.99 12.00 27.05
C THR A 291 -9.41 10.53 27.18
N HIS A 292 -9.88 9.89 26.10
CA HIS A 292 -10.38 8.51 26.05
C HIS A 292 -9.48 7.57 25.24
N GLY A 293 -8.32 8.04 24.77
CA GLY A 293 -7.39 7.29 23.93
C GLY A 293 -7.31 7.81 22.51
N TRP A 294 -6.85 6.99 21.58
CA TRP A 294 -6.66 7.38 20.19
C TRP A 294 -7.99 7.54 19.45
N ALA A 295 -8.12 8.61 18.68
CA ALA A 295 -9.25 8.85 17.79
C ALA A 295 -8.79 9.51 16.47
N SER A 296 -9.55 9.26 15.39
CA SER A 296 -9.37 9.89 14.07
C SER A 296 -10.70 9.99 13.33
N SER A 297 -10.74 10.74 12.23
CA SER A 297 -11.93 10.76 11.35
C SER A 297 -12.09 9.49 10.50
N ASN A 298 -11.05 8.66 10.40
CA ASN A 298 -11.04 7.36 9.73
C ASN A 298 -10.35 6.30 10.62
N PRO A 299 -11.02 5.85 11.70
CA PRO A 299 -10.42 4.97 12.69
C PRO A 299 -10.02 3.60 12.14
N ALA A 300 -10.70 3.09 11.12
CA ALA A 300 -10.36 1.81 10.49
C ALA A 300 -8.97 1.87 9.82
N LYS A 301 -8.68 2.95 9.10
CA LYS A 301 -7.36 3.16 8.48
C LYS A 301 -6.30 3.41 9.54
N THR A 302 -6.59 4.24 10.56
CA THR A 302 -5.64 4.52 11.65
C THR A 302 -5.27 3.26 12.43
N ALA A 303 -6.24 2.36 12.68
CA ALA A 303 -5.98 1.10 13.41
C ALA A 303 -5.06 0.13 12.65
N ALA A 304 -4.91 0.30 11.35
CA ALA A 304 -3.98 -0.49 10.53
C ALA A 304 -2.51 -0.04 10.68
N TYR A 305 -2.27 1.17 11.18
CA TYR A 305 -0.92 1.65 11.50
C TYR A 305 -0.41 1.04 12.81
N LYS A 306 0.92 0.96 12.96
CA LYS A 306 1.54 0.41 14.16
C LYS A 306 1.42 1.36 15.36
N GLY A 307 1.06 0.83 16.52
CA GLY A 307 1.10 1.55 17.80
C GLY A 307 -0.22 2.17 18.26
N PHE A 308 -1.30 2.08 17.48
CA PHE A 308 -2.56 2.72 17.86
C PHE A 308 -3.62 1.81 18.47
N GLY A 309 -3.54 0.49 18.24
CA GLY A 309 -4.45 -0.48 18.85
C GLY A 309 -5.93 -0.16 18.54
N LYS A 310 -6.71 0.12 19.59
CA LYS A 310 -8.11 0.54 19.43
C LYS A 310 -8.19 2.04 19.16
N VAL A 311 -8.81 2.42 18.04
CA VAL A 311 -9.03 3.81 17.64
C VAL A 311 -10.54 4.07 17.55
N SER A 312 -11.01 5.17 18.14
CA SER A 312 -12.40 5.62 18.05
C SER A 312 -12.58 6.66 16.94
N THR A 313 -13.84 6.87 16.53
CA THR A 313 -14.17 7.97 15.62
C THR A 313 -14.09 9.29 16.38
N LEU A 314 -13.33 10.24 15.85
CA LEU A 314 -13.21 11.59 16.40
C LEU A 314 -14.48 12.39 16.13
N THR A 315 -15.05 12.98 17.19
CA THR A 315 -16.32 13.74 17.16
C THR A 315 -16.17 15.07 17.89
N THR A 316 -17.14 15.95 17.75
CA THR A 316 -17.19 17.23 18.46
C THR A 316 -17.44 17.11 19.98
N ASP A 317 -17.65 15.91 20.49
CA ASP A 317 -17.73 15.64 21.92
C ASP A 317 -16.37 15.30 22.55
N ASP A 318 -15.32 15.18 21.72
CA ASP A 318 -13.98 14.79 22.16
C ASP A 318 -13.14 16.00 22.65
N PHE A 319 -12.33 15.71 23.65
CA PHE A 319 -11.29 16.61 24.15
C PHE A 319 -9.92 16.07 23.81
N ILE A 320 -9.14 16.84 23.07
CA ILE A 320 -7.77 16.48 22.64
C ILE A 320 -6.80 16.89 23.74
N ILE A 321 -5.85 16.00 24.04
CA ILE A 321 -4.71 16.33 24.92
C ILE A 321 -3.83 17.38 24.24
N THR A 322 -3.41 18.38 25.00
CA THR A 322 -2.49 19.43 24.53
C THR A 322 -1.29 19.56 25.47
N ASN A 323 -0.30 20.33 25.05
CA ASN A 323 0.84 20.68 25.91
C ASN A 323 0.43 21.51 27.14
N GLU A 324 -0.76 22.11 27.17
CA GLU A 324 -1.27 22.99 28.24
C GLU A 324 -2.50 22.40 28.96
N GLY A 325 -2.92 21.17 28.63
CA GLY A 325 -4.09 20.51 29.20
C GLY A 325 -4.95 19.84 28.15
N THR A 326 -6.19 20.28 27.96
CA THR A 326 -7.11 19.73 26.95
C THR A 326 -7.83 20.84 26.20
N VAL A 327 -8.26 20.56 24.96
CA VAL A 327 -9.04 21.48 24.12
C VAL A 327 -10.20 20.70 23.49
N GLY A 328 -11.40 21.30 23.48
CA GLY A 328 -12.60 20.72 22.90
C GLY A 328 -12.64 20.86 21.38
N LEU A 329 -12.99 19.80 20.66
CA LEU A 329 -13.21 19.85 19.23
C LEU A 329 -14.62 20.40 18.94
N VAL A 330 -14.72 21.50 18.17
CA VAL A 330 -16.04 22.15 17.90
C VAL A 330 -16.51 22.01 16.45
N ALA A 331 -15.61 21.76 15.51
CA ALA A 331 -16.01 21.55 14.13
C ALA A 331 -15.03 20.62 13.37
N ILE A 332 -15.62 19.83 12.45
CA ILE A 332 -14.90 18.96 11.51
C ILE A 332 -15.41 19.30 10.11
N THR A 333 -14.52 19.76 9.22
CA THR A 333 -14.86 20.08 7.83
C THR A 333 -13.95 19.32 6.87
N ARG A 334 -14.50 18.92 5.70
CA ARG A 334 -13.78 18.16 4.68
C ARG A 334 -13.72 18.95 3.37
N PRO A 335 -12.67 19.74 3.15
CA PRO A 335 -12.50 20.46 1.89
C PRO A 335 -12.14 19.44 0.78
N HIS A 336 -12.83 19.53 -0.35
CA HIS A 336 -12.50 18.75 -1.55
C HIS A 336 -11.34 19.40 -2.29
N GLN A 337 -10.13 19.15 -1.82
CA GLN A 337 -8.91 19.68 -2.44
C GLN A 337 -7.74 18.73 -2.22
N LYS A 338 -6.89 18.64 -3.22
CA LYS A 338 -5.60 17.93 -3.12
C LYS A 338 -4.52 18.93 -2.73
N ILE A 339 -3.82 18.66 -1.64
CA ILE A 339 -2.74 19.53 -1.14
C ILE A 339 -1.48 18.73 -0.85
N MET A 340 -0.33 19.38 -0.90
CA MET A 340 0.91 18.82 -0.39
C MET A 340 0.86 18.77 1.15
N THR A 341 1.12 17.60 1.71
CA THR A 341 1.14 17.35 3.15
C THR A 341 2.48 16.82 3.61
N TYR A 342 2.73 16.90 4.92
CA TYR A 342 4.00 16.58 5.54
C TYR A 342 3.77 15.81 6.83
N THR A 343 4.70 14.91 7.18
CA THR A 343 4.63 14.19 8.45
C THR A 343 6.00 13.83 8.99
N ILE A 344 6.04 13.60 10.30
CA ILE A 344 7.10 12.88 10.98
C ILE A 344 6.66 11.42 11.02
N VAL A 345 7.33 10.57 10.27
CA VAL A 345 6.99 9.14 10.17
C VAL A 345 7.49 8.38 11.38
N LYS A 346 8.70 8.77 11.88
CA LYS A 346 9.39 7.97 12.89
C LYS A 346 10.21 8.83 13.85
N LEU A 347 10.07 8.53 15.14
CA LEU A 347 10.88 9.10 16.22
C LEU A 347 11.86 8.06 16.78
N SER A 348 12.95 8.52 17.39
CA SER A 348 13.92 7.65 18.07
C SER A 348 13.38 7.05 19.36
N GLN A 349 12.41 7.72 20.00
CA GLN A 349 11.75 7.29 21.21
C GLN A 349 10.34 7.90 21.27
N GLY A 350 9.36 7.08 21.70
CA GLY A 350 7.95 7.44 21.76
C GLY A 350 7.31 7.55 20.36
N ASN A 351 6.01 7.80 20.34
CA ASN A 351 5.22 7.97 19.13
C ASN A 351 4.17 9.09 19.24
N VAL A 352 4.29 9.97 20.25
CA VAL A 352 3.41 11.13 20.43
C VAL A 352 4.25 12.41 20.42
N PHE A 353 3.79 13.41 19.67
CA PHE A 353 4.39 14.74 19.62
C PHE A 353 3.29 15.81 19.54
N PHE A 354 3.65 17.09 19.54
CA PHE A 354 2.66 18.17 19.51
C PHE A 354 2.67 18.89 18.16
N ALA A 355 1.49 18.93 17.52
CA ALA A 355 1.20 19.65 16.30
C ALA A 355 0.12 20.71 16.57
N ASN A 356 0.41 22.00 16.34
CA ASN A 356 -0.41 23.15 16.76
C ASN A 356 -0.80 23.07 18.26
N GLY A 357 0.07 22.45 19.07
CA GLY A 357 -0.16 22.22 20.50
C GLY A 357 -1.00 20.99 20.85
N MET A 358 -1.60 20.28 19.89
CA MET A 358 -2.35 19.04 20.09
C MET A 358 -1.42 17.84 20.11
N ALA A 359 -1.65 16.89 21.02
CA ALA A 359 -0.96 15.63 21.06
C ALA A 359 -1.45 14.72 19.93
N VAL A 360 -0.55 14.37 19.03
CA VAL A 360 -0.80 13.57 17.82
C VAL A 360 0.18 12.42 17.73
N GLY A 361 -0.20 11.39 16.99
CA GLY A 361 0.63 10.19 16.90
C GLY A 361 1.49 10.13 15.65
N THR A 362 2.61 9.44 15.77
CA THR A 362 3.33 8.80 14.68
C THR A 362 3.41 7.31 14.94
N GLU A 363 3.81 6.51 13.96
CA GLU A 363 3.87 5.07 14.16
C GLU A 363 4.97 4.66 15.16
N GLU A 364 4.71 3.60 15.93
CA GLU A 364 5.72 3.04 16.84
C GLU A 364 6.92 2.47 16.08
N VAL A 365 8.09 2.76 16.61
CA VAL A 365 9.35 2.11 16.22
C VAL A 365 9.48 0.83 17.03
N LYS A 366 9.27 -0.33 16.39
CA LYS A 366 9.62 -1.63 16.97
C LYS A 366 11.02 -2.04 16.55
#